data_36f0f1f9f193e5d6364f33e4155023cb
#
_entry.id   36f0f1f9f193e5d6364f33e4155023cb
#
_cell.length_a   1.000
_cell.length_b   1.000
_cell.length_c   1.000
_cell.angle_alpha   90.00
_cell.angle_beta   90.00
_cell.angle_gamma   90.00
#
_symmetry.space_group_name_H-M   'P 1'
#
loop_
_entity.id
_entity.type
_entity.pdbx_description
1 polymer ?
#
loop_
_entity_poly.entity_id
_entity_poly.type
_entity_poly.pdbx_seq_one_letter_code
_entity_poly.pdbx_strand_id
1 'polypeptide(L)'
;MDSQRNLLVIGLLVVSFLLWQQWQADKAPRPQQVATVTQNDSSVPQASASAAGTDVPGEQAQKAQHALIKISSDQLALDVDTLGGDIVDAKLLQHSVAEGSNEPFTLLQNNPGRVYIAQSGLIGRDGPDSRAEGRPVYTSAQTEYKLADGQDTLVVPLTWTNADGVVFTKQFTLTRGKYTVKVDY
;
A
#
# COMPACT_ATOMS: atom_id res chain seq x y z
N MET A 1 47.35 38.50 5.83
CA MET A 1 46.19 37.92 5.11
C MET A 1 46.01 36.41 5.32
N ASP A 2 46.96 35.72 5.92
CA ASP A 2 46.89 34.26 6.06
C ASP A 2 45.96 33.77 7.21
N SER A 3 45.75 34.59 8.23
CA SER A 3 44.88 34.18 9.34
C SER A 3 43.40 34.09 8.97
N GLN A 4 42.91 34.97 8.06
CA GLN A 4 41.53 34.87 7.56
C GLN A 4 41.34 33.65 6.67
N ARG A 5 42.31 33.29 5.86
CA ARG A 5 42.30 32.07 5.03
C ARG A 5 42.25 30.82 5.89
N ASN A 6 43.07 30.75 6.95
CA ASN A 6 43.08 29.65 7.86
C ASN A 6 41.76 29.50 8.62
N LEU A 7 41.13 30.62 9.02
CA LEU A 7 39.83 30.63 9.70
C LEU A 7 38.71 30.09 8.76
N LEU A 8 38.73 30.47 7.49
CA LEU A 8 37.77 29.96 6.49
C LEU A 8 37.95 28.44 6.24
N VAL A 9 39.19 27.96 6.18
CA VAL A 9 39.48 26.53 6.01
C VAL A 9 38.99 25.72 7.22
N ILE A 10 39.23 26.23 8.43
CA ILE A 10 38.74 25.58 9.66
C ILE A 10 37.21 25.55 9.68
N GLY A 11 36.55 26.65 9.31
CA GLY A 11 35.09 26.74 9.21
C GLY A 11 34.54 25.73 8.21
N LEU A 12 35.17 25.59 7.03
CA LEU A 12 34.79 24.63 6.01
C LEU A 12 34.91 23.17 6.53
N LEU A 13 36.00 22.85 7.24
CA LEU A 13 36.21 21.52 7.82
C LEU A 13 35.16 21.18 8.86
N VAL A 14 34.80 22.14 9.73
CA VAL A 14 33.75 21.94 10.76
C VAL A 14 32.38 21.69 10.08
N VAL A 15 32.02 22.50 9.09
CA VAL A 15 30.75 22.32 8.37
C VAL A 15 30.72 20.96 7.64
N SER A 16 31.80 20.59 6.98
CA SER A 16 31.91 19.29 6.30
C SER A 16 31.80 18.12 7.27
N PHE A 17 32.38 18.25 8.46
CA PHE A 17 32.30 17.23 9.51
C PHE A 17 30.88 17.10 10.06
N LEU A 18 30.17 18.22 10.29
CA LEU A 18 28.78 18.21 10.76
C LEU A 18 27.84 17.59 9.70
N LEU A 19 28.03 17.90 8.41
CA LEU A 19 27.27 17.29 7.33
C LEU A 19 27.51 15.78 7.23
N TRP A 20 28.74 15.36 7.39
CA TRP A 20 29.09 13.93 7.40
C TRP A 20 28.48 13.20 8.60
N GLN A 21 28.47 13.82 9.78
CA GLN A 21 27.87 13.28 10.99
C GLN A 21 26.34 13.15 10.84
N GLN A 22 25.69 14.16 10.26
CA GLN A 22 24.26 14.12 9.97
C GLN A 22 23.90 13.02 8.97
N TRP A 23 24.70 12.85 7.93
CA TRP A 23 24.52 11.81 6.95
C TRP A 23 24.69 10.39 7.53
N GLN A 24 25.59 10.20 8.48
CA GLN A 24 25.73 8.94 9.22
C GLN A 24 24.53 8.68 10.12
N ALA A 25 23.98 9.69 10.78
CA ALA A 25 22.80 9.57 11.63
C ALA A 25 21.55 9.16 10.82
N ASP A 26 21.40 9.65 9.58
CA ASP A 26 20.30 9.27 8.68
C ASP A 26 20.40 7.80 8.20
N LYS A 27 21.61 7.25 8.14
CA LYS A 27 21.84 5.84 7.75
C LYS A 27 21.78 4.85 8.91
N ALA A 28 21.76 5.33 10.15
CA ALA A 28 21.63 4.47 11.31
C ALA A 28 20.23 3.83 11.36
N PRO A 29 20.08 2.51 11.55
CA PRO A 29 18.80 1.88 11.77
C PRO A 29 18.12 2.56 12.96
N ARG A 30 16.92 3.12 12.77
CA ARG A 30 16.15 3.70 13.88
C ARG A 30 15.94 2.63 14.93
N PRO A 31 16.35 2.82 16.19
CA PRO A 31 16.04 1.87 17.24
C PRO A 31 14.52 1.78 17.35
N GLN A 32 13.99 0.58 17.18
CA GLN A 32 12.60 0.30 17.52
C GLN A 32 12.45 0.61 19.01
N GLN A 33 11.63 1.60 19.34
CA GLN A 33 11.22 1.81 20.72
C GLN A 33 10.43 0.59 21.18
N VAL A 34 11.12 -0.30 21.90
CA VAL A 34 10.47 -1.33 22.67
C VAL A 34 9.74 -0.59 23.80
N ALA A 35 8.42 -0.58 23.74
CA ALA A 35 7.59 -0.09 24.84
C ALA A 35 7.93 -0.91 26.07
N THR A 36 8.59 -0.28 27.05
CA THR A 36 8.86 -0.85 28.34
C THR A 36 7.53 -0.98 29.06
N VAL A 37 6.98 -2.20 29.11
CA VAL A 37 5.84 -2.53 29.95
C VAL A 37 6.35 -2.53 31.38
N THR A 38 5.98 -1.52 32.14
CA THR A 38 6.18 -1.47 33.58
C THR A 38 5.34 -2.58 34.22
N GLN A 39 6.01 -3.65 34.67
CA GLN A 39 5.38 -4.66 35.52
C GLN A 39 5.06 -4.02 36.88
N ASN A 40 3.80 -3.79 37.14
CA ASN A 40 3.31 -3.65 38.51
C ASN A 40 3.05 -5.05 39.08
N ASP A 41 3.89 -5.39 40.03
CA ASP A 41 3.78 -6.54 40.90
C ASP A 41 2.49 -6.45 41.72
N SER A 42 1.57 -7.40 41.53
CA SER A 42 0.50 -7.67 42.49
C SER A 42 0.18 -9.17 42.44
N SER A 43 0.65 -9.82 43.46
CA SER A 43 0.38 -11.20 43.85
C SER A 43 -1.10 -11.54 43.92
N VAL A 44 -1.55 -12.54 43.16
CA VAL A 44 -2.82 -13.27 43.42
C VAL A 44 -2.61 -14.76 43.18
N PRO A 45 -3.24 -15.63 44.00
CA PRO A 45 -2.84 -17.03 44.12
C PRO A 45 -3.28 -17.92 42.96
N GLN A 46 -2.43 -18.90 42.71
CA GLN A 46 -2.62 -19.98 41.80
C GLN A 46 -3.74 -20.92 42.24
N ALA A 47 -4.73 -21.13 41.39
CA ALA A 47 -5.67 -22.23 41.47
C ALA A 47 -5.53 -23.14 40.25
N SER A 48 -5.29 -24.41 40.54
CA SER A 48 -5.01 -25.48 39.58
C SER A 48 -6.27 -25.92 38.81
N ALA A 49 -6.02 -26.20 37.55
CA ALA A 49 -6.63 -27.19 36.66
C ALA A 49 -8.10 -27.56 36.82
N SER A 50 -8.90 -27.38 35.79
CA SER A 50 -9.50 -28.51 35.07
C SER A 50 -10.11 -28.08 33.75
N ALA A 51 -9.95 -28.94 32.74
CA ALA A 51 -10.40 -28.78 31.39
C ALA A 51 -11.93 -28.68 31.29
N ALA A 52 -12.39 -27.70 30.49
CA ALA A 52 -13.55 -27.84 29.62
C ALA A 52 -13.56 -26.61 28.70
N GLY A 53 -13.56 -26.85 27.41
CA GLY A 53 -13.60 -25.80 26.41
C GLY A 53 -14.84 -24.93 26.55
N THR A 54 -14.59 -23.65 26.47
CA THR A 54 -15.61 -22.71 26.05
C THR A 54 -14.87 -21.67 25.23
N ASP A 55 -15.08 -21.71 23.93
CA ASP A 55 -14.69 -20.68 22.99
C ASP A 55 -15.15 -19.33 23.54
N VAL A 56 -14.21 -18.50 23.96
CA VAL A 56 -14.40 -17.08 24.00
C VAL A 56 -14.11 -16.62 22.57
N PRO A 57 -15.07 -16.05 21.85
CA PRO A 57 -14.77 -15.40 20.60
C PRO A 57 -13.86 -14.22 20.91
N GLY A 58 -12.54 -14.41 20.79
CA GLY A 58 -11.65 -13.29 20.64
C GLY A 58 -12.18 -12.47 19.48
N GLU A 59 -12.37 -11.19 19.68
CA GLU A 59 -12.55 -10.20 18.64
C GLU A 59 -11.40 -10.30 17.66
N GLN A 60 -11.44 -11.30 16.83
CA GLN A 60 -10.82 -11.20 15.50
C GLN A 60 -11.67 -10.14 14.81
N ALA A 61 -11.19 -8.89 14.83
CA ALA A 61 -11.56 -7.95 13.81
C ALA A 61 -11.50 -8.74 12.52
N GLN A 62 -12.65 -9.10 11.98
CA GLN A 62 -12.75 -9.72 10.66
C GLN A 62 -12.07 -8.72 9.74
N LYS A 63 -10.80 -8.96 9.43
CA LYS A 63 -10.20 -8.42 8.22
C LYS A 63 -11.16 -8.88 7.13
N ALA A 64 -12.03 -7.97 6.72
CA ALA A 64 -12.88 -8.20 5.56
C ALA A 64 -11.94 -8.77 4.50
N GLN A 65 -12.16 -10.02 4.13
CA GLN A 65 -11.32 -10.69 3.14
C GLN A 65 -11.65 -10.02 1.81
N HIS A 66 -10.92 -8.94 1.53
CA HIS A 66 -10.99 -8.29 0.24
C HIS A 66 -10.18 -9.13 -0.75
N ALA A 67 -10.73 -9.29 -1.93
CA ALA A 67 -10.12 -10.04 -3.02
C ALA A 67 -9.22 -9.10 -3.85
N LEU A 68 -8.22 -9.68 -4.48
CA LEU A 68 -7.43 -9.00 -5.50
C LEU A 68 -8.00 -9.32 -6.88
N ILE A 69 -8.19 -8.30 -7.69
CA ILE A 69 -8.61 -8.40 -9.09
C ILE A 69 -7.39 -8.13 -9.95
N LYS A 70 -7.02 -9.13 -10.76
CA LYS A 70 -5.89 -9.04 -11.67
C LYS A 70 -6.32 -8.47 -13.00
N ILE A 71 -5.64 -7.43 -13.45
CA ILE A 71 -5.92 -6.76 -14.71
C ILE A 71 -4.62 -6.72 -15.53
N SER A 72 -4.64 -7.26 -16.73
CA SER A 72 -3.45 -7.26 -17.58
C SER A 72 -3.72 -6.75 -19.00
N SER A 73 -2.84 -5.88 -19.47
CA SER A 73 -2.75 -5.45 -20.86
C SER A 73 -1.43 -5.94 -21.48
N ASP A 74 -1.09 -5.43 -22.66
CA ASP A 74 0.20 -5.65 -23.30
C ASP A 74 1.35 -4.89 -22.64
N GLN A 75 1.05 -3.82 -21.87
CA GLN A 75 2.05 -2.95 -21.23
C GLN A 75 2.08 -3.09 -19.70
N LEU A 76 0.92 -3.36 -19.08
CA LEU A 76 0.72 -3.31 -17.65
C LEU A 76 0.12 -4.61 -17.10
N ALA A 77 0.58 -5.05 -15.93
CA ALA A 77 -0.11 -5.98 -15.06
C ALA A 77 -0.40 -5.29 -13.73
N LEU A 78 -1.66 -5.30 -13.30
CA LEU A 78 -2.14 -4.61 -12.11
C LEU A 78 -2.86 -5.58 -11.20
N ASP A 79 -2.68 -5.40 -9.88
CA ASP A 79 -3.56 -5.99 -8.86
C ASP A 79 -4.37 -4.87 -8.21
N VAL A 80 -5.70 -4.99 -8.27
CA VAL A 80 -6.64 -4.04 -7.68
C VAL A 80 -7.30 -4.69 -6.47
N ASP A 81 -7.15 -4.06 -5.30
CA ASP A 81 -7.83 -4.49 -4.08
C ASP A 81 -9.31 -4.09 -4.14
N THR A 82 -10.22 -5.01 -3.84
CA THR A 82 -11.65 -4.70 -3.78
C THR A 82 -12.00 -3.73 -2.65
N LEU A 83 -11.17 -3.61 -1.60
CA LEU A 83 -11.32 -2.58 -0.58
C LEU A 83 -10.93 -1.21 -1.16
N GLY A 84 -11.93 -0.38 -1.43
CA GLY A 84 -11.77 0.94 -2.02
C GLY A 84 -11.42 0.92 -3.52
N GLY A 85 -11.13 -0.23 -4.11
CA GLY A 85 -10.71 -0.34 -5.50
C GLY A 85 -9.35 0.32 -5.75
N ASP A 86 -8.37 0.11 -4.89
CA ASP A 86 -7.04 0.68 -5.01
C ASP A 86 -6.11 -0.20 -5.84
N ILE A 87 -5.22 0.40 -6.63
CA ILE A 87 -4.17 -0.36 -7.33
C ILE A 87 -3.04 -0.59 -6.34
N VAL A 88 -2.87 -1.85 -5.92
CA VAL A 88 -1.91 -2.24 -4.88
C VAL A 88 -0.62 -2.86 -5.42
N ASP A 89 -0.65 -3.34 -6.66
CA ASP A 89 0.54 -3.77 -7.41
C ASP A 89 0.44 -3.29 -8.85
N ALA A 90 1.56 -2.88 -9.44
CA ALA A 90 1.63 -2.53 -10.86
C ALA A 90 3.00 -2.88 -11.40
N LYS A 91 3.01 -3.66 -12.48
CA LYS A 91 4.22 -4.07 -13.18
C LYS A 91 4.22 -3.56 -14.62
N LEU A 92 5.37 -3.08 -15.05
CA LEU A 92 5.63 -2.64 -16.42
C LEU A 92 6.16 -3.84 -17.23
N LEU A 93 5.31 -4.44 -18.05
CA LEU A 93 5.63 -5.70 -18.75
C LEU A 93 6.71 -5.56 -19.81
N GLN A 94 6.89 -4.35 -20.37
CA GLN A 94 7.90 -4.06 -21.38
C GLN A 94 9.20 -3.47 -20.80
N HIS A 95 9.30 -3.36 -19.47
CA HIS A 95 10.49 -2.85 -18.79
C HIS A 95 10.96 -3.88 -17.77
N SER A 96 12.22 -4.24 -17.81
CA SER A 96 12.84 -5.15 -16.86
C SER A 96 13.53 -4.40 -15.71
N VAL A 97 13.66 -5.07 -14.57
CA VAL A 97 14.35 -4.52 -13.37
C VAL A 97 15.83 -4.24 -13.60
N ALA A 98 16.48 -4.94 -14.53
CA ALA A 98 17.87 -4.77 -14.91
C ALA A 98 18.09 -5.19 -16.36
N GLU A 99 19.15 -4.71 -16.96
CA GLU A 99 19.57 -5.12 -18.30
C GLU A 99 19.83 -6.64 -18.35
N GLY A 100 19.20 -7.31 -19.32
CA GLY A 100 19.27 -8.77 -19.48
C GLY A 100 18.37 -9.57 -18.55
N SER A 101 17.58 -8.94 -17.66
CA SER A 101 16.58 -9.60 -16.84
C SER A 101 15.26 -9.75 -17.59
N ASN A 102 14.55 -10.85 -17.35
CA ASN A 102 13.17 -11.05 -17.83
C ASN A 102 12.12 -10.67 -16.76
N GLU A 103 12.56 -10.21 -15.59
CA GLU A 103 11.68 -9.81 -14.51
C GLU A 103 11.11 -8.41 -14.79
N PRO A 104 9.76 -8.24 -14.83
CA PRO A 104 9.12 -6.95 -15.05
C PRO A 104 9.42 -5.96 -13.93
N PHE A 105 9.62 -4.70 -14.30
CA PHE A 105 9.79 -3.64 -13.31
C PHE A 105 8.52 -3.42 -12.51
N THR A 106 8.61 -3.54 -11.18
CA THR A 106 7.51 -3.27 -10.26
C THR A 106 7.46 -1.79 -9.91
N LEU A 107 6.43 -1.12 -10.39
CA LEU A 107 6.17 0.31 -10.16
C LEU A 107 5.47 0.55 -8.83
N LEU A 108 4.38 -0.17 -8.58
CA LEU A 108 3.61 -0.14 -7.32
C LEU A 108 3.73 -1.48 -6.63
N GLN A 109 3.76 -1.46 -5.29
CA GLN A 109 3.76 -2.68 -4.49
C GLN A 109 3.23 -2.42 -3.08
N ASN A 110 2.58 -3.43 -2.51
CA ASN A 110 2.08 -3.42 -1.14
C ASN A 110 2.65 -4.61 -0.36
N ASN A 111 3.83 -4.42 0.22
CA ASN A 111 4.48 -5.44 1.05
C ASN A 111 5.01 -4.82 2.35
N PRO A 112 5.38 -5.64 3.38
CA PRO A 112 5.82 -5.13 4.67
C PRO A 112 7.05 -4.20 4.62
N GLY A 113 7.89 -4.34 3.60
CA GLY A 113 9.10 -3.51 3.43
C GLY A 113 8.86 -2.23 2.63
N ARG A 114 7.80 -2.19 1.84
CA ARG A 114 7.48 -1.05 0.98
C ARG A 114 6.00 -1.02 0.65
N VAL A 115 5.33 0.07 1.04
CA VAL A 115 3.96 0.36 0.65
C VAL A 115 3.97 1.54 -0.32
N TYR A 116 3.70 1.27 -1.58
CA TYR A 116 3.57 2.27 -2.63
C TYR A 116 2.42 1.86 -3.55
N ILE A 117 1.25 2.46 -3.32
CA ILE A 117 -0.02 2.09 -3.94
C ILE A 117 -0.69 3.34 -4.53
N ALA A 118 -1.60 3.15 -5.50
CA ALA A 118 -2.40 4.23 -6.05
C ALA A 118 -3.82 4.14 -5.51
N GLN A 119 -4.17 5.08 -4.64
CA GLN A 119 -5.50 5.18 -4.04
C GLN A 119 -6.33 6.21 -4.77
N SER A 120 -7.59 5.89 -4.98
CA SER A 120 -8.58 6.83 -5.51
C SER A 120 -9.96 6.52 -4.91
N GLY A 121 -10.82 7.55 -4.80
CA GLY A 121 -12.13 7.38 -4.20
C GLY A 121 -13.00 8.62 -4.34
N LEU A 122 -14.28 8.44 -4.05
CA LEU A 122 -15.27 9.51 -3.98
C LEU A 122 -15.48 9.92 -2.52
N ILE A 123 -15.06 11.14 -2.21
CA ILE A 123 -15.24 11.77 -0.91
C ILE A 123 -16.35 12.83 -0.98
N GLY A 124 -17.01 13.10 0.14
CA GLY A 124 -18.09 14.07 0.24
C GLY A 124 -19.15 13.60 1.24
N ARG A 125 -20.26 14.34 1.34
CA ARG A 125 -21.33 14.04 2.32
C ARG A 125 -21.83 12.60 2.23
N ASP A 126 -22.05 12.09 1.01
CA ASP A 126 -22.61 10.77 0.72
C ASP A 126 -21.63 9.90 -0.07
N GLY A 127 -20.34 10.29 -0.09
CA GLY A 127 -19.29 9.58 -0.80
C GLY A 127 -18.97 8.24 -0.17
N PRO A 128 -18.80 7.17 -0.96
CA PRO A 128 -18.53 5.83 -0.45
C PRO A 128 -17.26 5.75 0.38
N ASP A 129 -16.25 6.58 0.08
CA ASP A 129 -14.96 6.57 0.78
C ASP A 129 -14.90 7.49 2.03
N SER A 130 -16.01 8.21 2.34
CA SER A 130 -16.14 9.09 3.52
C SER A 130 -16.93 8.47 4.67
N ARG A 131 -17.28 7.19 4.58
CA ARG A 131 -18.15 6.49 5.55
C ARG A 131 -17.43 6.21 6.86
N ALA A 132 -18.18 6.27 7.97
CA ALA A 132 -17.65 5.95 9.30
C ALA A 132 -17.26 4.47 9.44
N GLU A 133 -17.95 3.57 8.69
CA GLU A 133 -17.68 2.13 8.67
C GLU A 133 -16.43 1.76 7.86
N GLY A 134 -15.79 2.74 7.23
CA GLY A 134 -14.63 2.57 6.40
C GLY A 134 -14.95 2.55 4.91
N ARG A 135 -13.94 2.26 4.11
CA ARG A 135 -14.02 2.25 2.65
C ARG A 135 -14.89 1.10 2.15
N PRO A 136 -15.58 1.27 1.00
CA PRO A 136 -16.44 0.24 0.44
C PRO A 136 -15.62 -0.97 -0.04
N VAL A 137 -16.20 -2.16 0.06
CA VAL A 137 -15.67 -3.35 -0.60
C VAL A 137 -16.46 -3.52 -1.90
N TYR A 138 -15.79 -3.25 -3.01
CA TYR A 138 -16.36 -3.42 -4.34
C TYR A 138 -16.45 -4.89 -4.73
N THR A 139 -17.38 -5.19 -5.61
CA THR A 139 -17.53 -6.49 -6.25
C THR A 139 -17.22 -6.38 -7.75
N SER A 140 -16.74 -7.45 -8.33
CA SER A 140 -16.47 -7.56 -9.76
C SER A 140 -17.02 -8.88 -10.29
N ALA A 141 -17.39 -8.92 -11.56
CA ALA A 141 -17.90 -10.12 -12.22
C ALA A 141 -16.83 -11.21 -12.35
N GLN A 142 -15.56 -10.84 -12.41
CA GLN A 142 -14.43 -11.75 -12.56
C GLN A 142 -13.29 -11.30 -11.63
N THR A 143 -12.40 -12.22 -11.31
CA THR A 143 -11.16 -11.95 -10.54
C THR A 143 -9.95 -11.71 -11.42
N GLU A 144 -10.08 -11.97 -12.72
CA GLU A 144 -9.01 -11.79 -13.69
C GLU A 144 -9.56 -11.22 -15.01
N TYR A 145 -8.92 -10.17 -15.50
CA TYR A 145 -9.23 -9.50 -16.75
C TYR A 145 -7.97 -9.36 -17.59
N LYS A 146 -8.06 -9.75 -18.84
CA LYS A 146 -6.94 -9.66 -19.79
C LYS A 146 -7.39 -9.00 -21.08
N LEU A 147 -6.58 -8.06 -21.58
CA LEU A 147 -6.81 -7.45 -22.87
C LEU A 147 -6.61 -8.50 -23.97
N ALA A 148 -7.72 -8.88 -24.63
CA ALA A 148 -7.69 -9.89 -25.66
C ALA A 148 -6.99 -9.39 -26.94
N ASP A 149 -6.48 -10.34 -27.72
CA ASP A 149 -5.87 -10.02 -29.01
C ASP A 149 -6.91 -9.38 -29.95
N GLY A 150 -6.51 -8.31 -30.60
CA GLY A 150 -7.38 -7.54 -31.50
C GLY A 150 -8.31 -6.54 -30.78
N GLN A 151 -8.31 -6.49 -29.46
CA GLN A 151 -8.99 -5.43 -28.70
C GLN A 151 -8.04 -4.27 -28.39
N ASP A 152 -8.50 -3.04 -28.54
CA ASP A 152 -7.71 -1.85 -28.23
C ASP A 152 -7.88 -1.38 -26.79
N THR A 153 -8.98 -1.79 -26.14
CA THR A 153 -9.35 -1.29 -24.82
C THR A 153 -9.90 -2.41 -23.95
N LEU A 154 -9.45 -2.45 -22.71
CA LEU A 154 -9.98 -3.30 -21.65
C LEU A 154 -10.71 -2.42 -20.62
N VAL A 155 -11.97 -2.74 -20.33
CA VAL A 155 -12.79 -2.04 -19.35
C VAL A 155 -13.13 -3.00 -18.21
N VAL A 156 -12.81 -2.61 -16.99
CA VAL A 156 -13.03 -3.43 -15.79
C VAL A 156 -13.90 -2.65 -14.80
N PRO A 157 -15.21 -2.97 -14.70
CA PRO A 157 -16.10 -2.35 -13.74
C PRO A 157 -16.04 -3.06 -12.39
N LEU A 158 -15.99 -2.26 -11.34
CA LEU A 158 -16.17 -2.67 -9.95
C LEU A 158 -17.43 -1.95 -9.43
N THR A 159 -18.32 -2.66 -8.76
CA THR A 159 -19.58 -2.11 -8.25
C THR A 159 -19.71 -2.26 -6.76
N TRP A 160 -20.30 -1.28 -6.11
CA TRP A 160 -20.70 -1.31 -4.71
C TRP A 160 -22.05 -0.64 -4.55
N THR A 161 -22.93 -1.20 -3.72
CA THR A 161 -24.27 -0.66 -3.45
C THR A 161 -24.34 -0.21 -2.00
N ASN A 162 -24.78 1.01 -1.74
CA ASN A 162 -25.01 1.50 -0.39
C ASN A 162 -26.32 0.99 0.22
N ALA A 163 -26.59 1.33 1.49
CA ALA A 163 -27.80 0.92 2.21
C ALA A 163 -29.11 1.47 1.58
N ASP A 164 -29.01 2.58 0.86
CA ASP A 164 -30.15 3.23 0.18
C ASP A 164 -30.43 2.65 -1.22
N GLY A 165 -29.64 1.65 -1.63
CA GLY A 165 -29.78 1.01 -2.95
C GLY A 165 -29.07 1.76 -4.08
N VAL A 166 -28.28 2.79 -3.78
CA VAL A 166 -27.49 3.51 -4.80
C VAL A 166 -26.28 2.68 -5.18
N VAL A 167 -26.11 2.45 -6.48
CA VAL A 167 -24.99 1.69 -7.04
C VAL A 167 -23.90 2.65 -7.46
N PHE A 168 -22.71 2.46 -6.89
CA PHE A 168 -21.48 3.15 -7.30
C PHE A 168 -20.64 2.21 -8.16
N THR A 169 -20.26 2.70 -9.33
CA THR A 169 -19.41 1.94 -10.25
C THR A 169 -18.07 2.65 -10.39
N LYS A 170 -17.00 1.95 -10.03
CA LYS A 170 -15.62 2.37 -10.29
C LYS A 170 -15.09 1.58 -11.48
N GLN A 171 -14.68 2.28 -12.53
CA GLN A 171 -14.29 1.65 -13.79
C GLN A 171 -12.84 1.92 -14.11
N PHE A 172 -12.06 0.86 -14.34
CA PHE A 172 -10.69 0.95 -14.83
C PHE A 172 -10.67 0.71 -16.34
N THR A 173 -10.01 1.59 -17.07
CA THR A 173 -9.87 1.46 -18.52
C THR A 173 -8.39 1.47 -18.89
N LEU A 174 -7.94 0.39 -19.52
CA LEU A 174 -6.59 0.24 -20.06
C LEU A 174 -6.68 0.25 -21.59
N THR A 175 -5.75 0.93 -22.24
CA THR A 175 -5.67 1.00 -23.71
C THR A 175 -4.38 0.33 -24.18
N ARG A 176 -4.45 -0.46 -25.23
CA ARG A 176 -3.33 -1.15 -25.86
C ARG A 176 -2.18 -0.16 -26.16
N GLY A 177 -0.95 -0.57 -25.88
CA GLY A 177 0.25 0.24 -26.09
C GLY A 177 0.41 1.42 -25.16
N LYS A 178 -0.45 1.57 -24.12
CA LYS A 178 -0.39 2.69 -23.17
C LYS A 178 -0.07 2.21 -21.76
N TYR A 179 0.65 3.07 -21.02
CA TYR A 179 0.95 2.90 -19.59
C TYR A 179 -0.02 3.67 -18.69
N THR A 180 -1.06 4.25 -19.27
CA THR A 180 -2.07 5.00 -18.53
C THR A 180 -3.24 4.11 -18.15
N VAL A 181 -3.70 4.26 -16.91
CA VAL A 181 -4.93 3.68 -16.41
C VAL A 181 -5.92 4.81 -16.15
N LYS A 182 -7.04 4.81 -16.88
CA LYS A 182 -8.12 5.76 -16.64
C LYS A 182 -9.05 5.18 -15.58
N VAL A 183 -9.41 5.99 -14.60
CA VAL A 183 -10.37 5.62 -13.54
C VAL A 183 -11.55 6.56 -13.61
N ASP A 184 -12.73 6.01 -13.83
CA ASP A 184 -14.02 6.73 -13.89
C ASP A 184 -14.94 6.25 -12.77
N TYR A 185 -15.90 7.11 -12.40
CA TYR A 185 -16.96 6.79 -11.44
C TYR A 185 -18.32 7.12 -12.02
#